data_f8d2cb17dd3b55073e588c0cdd026c24
#
_entry.id   f8d2cb17dd3b55073e588c0cdd026c24
#
_cell.length_a   1.000
_cell.length_b   1.000
_cell.length_c   1.000
_cell.angle_alpha   90.00
_cell.angle_beta   90.00
_cell.angle_gamma   90.00
#
_symmetry.space_group_name_H-M   'P 1'
#
loop_
_entity.id
_entity.type
_entity.pdbx_description
1 polymer ?
#
loop_
_entity_poly.entity_id
_entity_poly.type
_entity_poly.pdbx_seq_one_letter_code
_entity_poly.pdbx_strand_id
1 'polypeptide(L)'
;MRAILILSLTMIFFGSELFAGGHSSTLQDVKARGKLRCVVTTGLPGFAAPDANGVWRGFDWDFCRATAAAVFGDANAVDPITSTGKTRFTKLNAGEGDVLWRNTTITFSRDVSVKLRFLGVNYYDGQGFMVNKSLGVKSAKDLDGASVCIQTGTTTELNLADFFSSNNMSYEAVTIETNDEA
;
A
#
# COMPACT_ATOMS: atom_id res chain seq x y z
N MET A 1 -72.49 38.02 25.76
CA MET A 1 -71.81 36.73 26.00
C MET A 1 -70.80 36.53 24.86
N ARG A 2 -69.49 36.71 25.14
CA ARG A 2 -68.43 36.54 24.17
C ARG A 2 -67.75 35.20 24.47
N ALA A 3 -67.85 34.25 23.52
CA ALA A 3 -67.15 32.96 23.62
C ALA A 3 -65.69 33.16 23.14
N ILE A 4 -64.76 32.89 24.01
CA ILE A 4 -63.31 32.88 23.71
C ILE A 4 -62.96 31.45 23.27
N LEU A 5 -62.62 31.33 21.96
CA LEU A 5 -62.11 30.10 21.40
C LEU A 5 -60.63 29.97 21.70
N ILE A 6 -60.24 29.06 22.59
CA ILE A 6 -58.84 28.77 22.88
C ILE A 6 -58.34 27.71 21.85
N LEU A 7 -57.56 28.17 20.91
CA LEU A 7 -56.89 27.33 19.92
C LEU A 7 -55.61 26.74 20.55
N SER A 8 -55.64 25.47 20.97
CA SER A 8 -54.46 24.79 21.50
C SER A 8 -53.56 24.37 20.33
N LEU A 9 -52.45 25.07 20.20
CA LEU A 9 -51.37 24.74 19.24
C LEU A 9 -50.53 23.60 19.78
N THR A 10 -50.80 22.38 19.35
CA THR A 10 -49.98 21.20 19.69
C THR A 10 -48.70 21.26 18.83
N MET A 11 -47.60 21.68 19.41
CA MET A 11 -46.24 21.63 18.80
C MET A 11 -45.78 20.19 18.79
N ILE A 12 -45.88 19.53 17.64
CA ILE A 12 -45.26 18.24 17.42
C ILE A 12 -43.76 18.45 17.28
N PHE A 13 -43.01 18.16 18.36
CA PHE A 13 -41.55 18.06 18.27
C PHE A 13 -41.21 16.80 17.46
N PHE A 14 -40.95 16.96 16.16
CA PHE A 14 -40.17 15.98 15.41
C PHE A 14 -38.76 15.98 15.99
N GLY A 15 -38.49 15.08 16.86
CA GLY A 15 -37.13 14.76 17.29
C GLY A 15 -36.35 14.28 16.08
N SER A 16 -35.59 15.18 15.44
CA SER A 16 -34.55 14.81 14.49
C SER A 16 -33.53 14.02 15.31
N GLU A 17 -33.62 12.70 15.29
CA GLU A 17 -32.48 11.85 15.66
C GLU A 17 -31.35 12.21 14.70
N LEU A 18 -30.46 13.10 15.15
CA LEU A 18 -29.14 13.26 14.57
C LEU A 18 -28.48 11.88 14.71
N PHE A 19 -28.55 11.08 13.66
CA PHE A 19 -27.62 9.98 13.45
C PHE A 19 -26.23 10.63 13.40
N ALA A 20 -25.61 10.78 14.56
CA ALA A 20 -24.17 10.93 14.66
C ALA A 20 -23.62 9.63 14.08
N GLY A 21 -23.35 9.63 12.79
CA GLY A 21 -22.61 8.57 12.13
C GLY A 21 -21.25 8.50 12.78
N GLY A 22 -21.16 7.71 13.86
CA GLY A 22 -19.90 7.40 14.50
C GLY A 22 -19.03 6.76 13.43
N HIS A 23 -17.95 7.44 13.04
CA HIS A 23 -16.94 6.81 12.21
C HIS A 23 -16.42 5.62 13.01
N SER A 24 -16.81 4.41 12.59
CA SER A 24 -16.24 3.21 13.16
C SER A 24 -14.72 3.27 12.96
N SER A 25 -13.95 2.86 13.96
CA SER A 25 -12.50 2.76 13.74
C SER A 25 -12.21 1.66 12.73
N THR A 26 -11.17 1.81 11.92
CA THR A 26 -10.73 0.77 10.98
C THR A 26 -10.67 -0.62 11.63
N LEU A 27 -10.23 -0.69 12.89
CA LEU A 27 -10.17 -1.95 13.64
C LEU A 27 -11.57 -2.55 13.92
N GLN A 28 -12.59 -1.71 14.17
CA GLN A 28 -13.96 -2.18 14.37
C GLN A 28 -14.52 -2.75 13.07
N ASP A 29 -14.28 -2.10 11.93
CA ASP A 29 -14.71 -2.57 10.62
C ASP A 29 -14.03 -3.88 10.23
N VAL A 30 -12.72 -3.98 10.49
CA VAL A 30 -11.94 -5.22 10.29
C VAL A 30 -12.51 -6.36 11.11
N LYS A 31 -12.76 -6.12 12.42
CA LYS A 31 -13.35 -7.13 13.32
C LYS A 31 -14.75 -7.53 12.91
N ALA A 32 -15.60 -6.59 12.52
CA ALA A 32 -16.96 -6.87 12.05
C ALA A 32 -16.97 -7.71 10.77
N ARG A 33 -16.01 -7.52 9.89
CA ARG A 33 -15.85 -8.31 8.64
C ARG A 33 -15.31 -9.71 8.90
N GLY A 34 -14.60 -9.94 9.99
CA GLY A 34 -13.99 -11.23 10.34
C GLY A 34 -12.71 -11.57 9.56
N LYS A 35 -12.20 -10.67 8.73
CA LYS A 35 -10.99 -10.86 7.93
C LYS A 35 -10.20 -9.56 7.76
N LEU A 36 -8.88 -9.67 7.76
CA LEU A 36 -7.95 -8.60 7.40
C LEU A 36 -7.75 -8.58 5.88
N ARG A 37 -7.86 -7.41 5.24
CA ARG A 37 -7.46 -7.21 3.85
C ARG A 37 -6.06 -6.63 3.83
N CYS A 38 -5.10 -7.43 3.35
CA CYS A 38 -3.69 -7.07 3.35
C CYS A 38 -3.22 -6.72 1.94
N VAL A 39 -2.80 -5.47 1.72
CA VAL A 39 -2.25 -5.04 0.43
C VAL A 39 -0.83 -5.60 0.30
N VAL A 40 -0.63 -6.41 -0.75
CA VAL A 40 0.63 -7.09 -1.06
C VAL A 40 1.07 -6.81 -2.50
N THR A 41 2.25 -7.27 -2.88
CA THR A 41 2.72 -7.21 -4.28
C THR A 41 1.91 -8.14 -5.20
N THR A 42 2.01 -7.94 -6.50
CA THR A 42 1.42 -8.86 -7.51
C THR A 42 2.09 -10.22 -7.52
N GLY A 43 3.35 -10.30 -7.07
CA GLY A 43 4.17 -11.49 -6.95
C GLY A 43 5.63 -11.07 -6.82
N LEU A 44 6.24 -11.37 -5.65
CA LEU A 44 7.67 -11.20 -5.41
C LEU A 44 8.14 -12.38 -4.57
N PRO A 45 8.81 -13.37 -5.18
CA PRO A 45 9.30 -14.53 -4.46
C PRO A 45 10.14 -14.15 -3.24
N GLY A 46 9.91 -14.84 -2.12
CA GLY A 46 10.55 -14.54 -0.84
C GLY A 46 9.84 -13.46 -0.01
N PHE A 47 9.11 -12.52 -0.62
CA PHE A 47 8.34 -11.48 0.09
C PHE A 47 6.84 -11.78 0.13
N ALA A 48 6.15 -11.76 -1.00
CA ALA A 48 4.77 -12.21 -1.08
C ALA A 48 4.48 -12.69 -2.50
N ALA A 49 4.27 -13.99 -2.67
CA ALA A 49 3.89 -14.60 -3.93
C ALA A 49 3.05 -15.86 -3.68
N PRO A 50 2.08 -16.18 -4.56
CA PRO A 50 1.43 -17.47 -4.54
C PRO A 50 2.38 -18.55 -5.04
N ASP A 51 2.33 -19.74 -4.43
CA ASP A 51 2.98 -20.94 -4.95
C ASP A 51 2.15 -21.57 -6.10
N ALA A 52 2.63 -22.68 -6.65
CA ALA A 52 1.97 -23.39 -7.75
C ALA A 52 0.53 -23.86 -7.41
N ASN A 53 0.17 -23.93 -6.14
CA ASN A 53 -1.16 -24.28 -5.65
C ASN A 53 -2.00 -23.04 -5.29
N GLY A 54 -1.50 -21.82 -5.57
CA GLY A 54 -2.15 -20.57 -5.22
C GLY A 54 -2.02 -20.17 -3.75
N VAL A 55 -1.19 -20.88 -2.96
CA VAL A 55 -0.97 -20.58 -1.54
C VAL A 55 0.06 -19.47 -1.40
N TRP A 56 -0.33 -18.36 -0.80
CA TRP A 56 0.56 -17.22 -0.56
C TRP A 56 1.63 -17.53 0.48
N ARG A 57 2.87 -17.13 0.18
CA ARG A 57 4.05 -17.34 1.03
C ARG A 57 5.00 -16.15 0.95
N GLY A 58 5.85 -16.03 1.98
CA GLY A 58 6.95 -15.08 2.03
C GLY A 58 6.86 -14.10 3.19
N PHE A 59 7.93 -13.33 3.34
CA PHE A 59 8.16 -12.43 4.47
C PHE A 59 7.03 -11.42 4.70
N ASP A 60 6.63 -10.68 3.67
CA ASP A 60 5.54 -9.70 3.77
C ASP A 60 4.19 -10.39 4.07
N TRP A 61 3.96 -11.55 3.44
CA TRP A 61 2.75 -12.33 3.69
C TRP A 61 2.67 -12.86 5.12
N ASP A 62 3.79 -13.24 5.70
CA ASP A 62 3.83 -13.69 7.10
C ASP A 62 3.52 -12.54 8.07
N PHE A 63 3.89 -11.29 7.76
CA PHE A 63 3.43 -10.12 8.52
C PHE A 63 1.93 -9.86 8.37
N CYS A 64 1.34 -10.09 7.19
CA CYS A 64 -0.11 -10.07 7.01
C CYS A 64 -0.79 -11.08 7.94
N ARG A 65 -0.28 -12.31 7.97
CA ARG A 65 -0.80 -13.40 8.81
C ARG A 65 -0.59 -13.13 10.30
N ALA A 66 0.54 -12.58 10.68
CA ALA A 66 0.81 -12.18 12.06
C ALA A 66 -0.16 -11.08 12.53
N THR A 67 -0.46 -10.10 11.65
CA THR A 67 -1.44 -9.06 11.93
C THR A 67 -2.84 -9.66 12.10
N ALA A 68 -3.25 -10.58 11.25
CA ALA A 68 -4.53 -11.29 11.38
C ALA A 68 -4.61 -12.10 12.67
N ALA A 69 -3.54 -12.81 13.02
CA ALA A 69 -3.46 -13.55 14.29
C ALA A 69 -3.61 -12.63 15.50
N ALA A 70 -2.99 -11.45 15.48
CA ALA A 70 -3.12 -10.48 16.56
C ALA A 70 -4.55 -9.90 16.70
N VAL A 71 -5.27 -9.75 15.59
CA VAL A 71 -6.63 -9.18 15.58
C VAL A 71 -7.71 -10.21 15.89
N PHE A 72 -7.56 -11.44 15.36
CA PHE A 72 -8.60 -12.48 15.36
C PHE A 72 -8.22 -13.74 16.16
N GLY A 73 -6.95 -13.91 16.55
CA GLY A 73 -6.45 -15.18 17.06
C GLY A 73 -6.26 -16.24 15.95
N ASP A 74 -6.45 -15.88 14.69
CA ASP A 74 -6.32 -16.77 13.53
C ASP A 74 -5.46 -16.11 12.43
N ALA A 75 -4.31 -16.73 12.14
CA ALA A 75 -3.39 -16.28 11.08
C ALA A 75 -3.97 -16.45 9.65
N ASN A 76 -5.04 -17.21 9.48
CA ASN A 76 -5.67 -17.44 8.19
C ASN A 76 -6.85 -16.49 7.93
N ALA A 77 -7.24 -15.68 8.91
CA ALA A 77 -8.27 -14.67 8.76
C ALA A 77 -7.76 -13.44 7.98
N VAL A 78 -7.15 -13.66 6.81
CA VAL A 78 -6.53 -12.63 5.96
C VAL A 78 -6.74 -12.93 4.49
N ASP A 79 -7.07 -11.89 3.72
CA ASP A 79 -7.18 -11.94 2.27
C ASP A 79 -6.12 -11.03 1.62
N PRO A 80 -5.41 -11.50 0.59
CA PRO A 80 -4.44 -10.68 -0.15
C PRO A 80 -5.15 -9.73 -1.11
N ILE A 81 -4.74 -8.46 -1.10
CA ILE A 81 -5.14 -7.45 -2.07
C ILE A 81 -3.90 -7.08 -2.90
N THR A 82 -3.79 -7.59 -4.09
CA THR A 82 -2.61 -7.37 -4.93
C THR A 82 -2.51 -5.93 -5.42
N SER A 83 -1.29 -5.41 -5.51
CA SER A 83 -1.01 -4.04 -5.96
C SER A 83 0.33 -3.94 -6.68
N THR A 84 0.44 -2.99 -7.61
CA THR A 84 1.72 -2.58 -8.22
C THR A 84 2.45 -1.56 -7.35
N GLY A 85 3.66 -1.19 -7.72
CA GLY A 85 4.40 -0.08 -7.11
C GLY A 85 3.62 1.23 -7.14
N LYS A 86 2.88 1.45 -8.22
CA LYS A 86 2.09 2.66 -8.49
C LYS A 86 0.76 2.70 -7.72
N THR A 87 0.08 1.56 -7.55
CA THR A 87 -1.31 1.52 -7.05
C THR A 87 -1.44 1.24 -5.56
N ARG A 88 -0.38 0.78 -4.87
CA ARG A 88 -0.44 0.34 -3.46
C ARG A 88 -1.00 1.38 -2.49
N PHE A 89 -0.56 2.64 -2.61
CA PHE A 89 -1.01 3.70 -1.72
C PHE A 89 -2.45 4.12 -2.00
N THR A 90 -2.84 4.18 -3.28
CA THR A 90 -4.21 4.50 -3.68
C THR A 90 -5.18 3.45 -3.17
N LYS A 91 -4.86 2.16 -3.29
CA LYS A 91 -5.69 1.06 -2.78
C LYS A 91 -5.88 1.14 -1.27
N LEU A 92 -4.81 1.42 -0.51
CA LEU A 92 -4.93 1.56 0.93
C LEU A 92 -5.76 2.79 1.31
N ASN A 93 -5.53 3.93 0.67
CA ASN A 93 -6.29 5.17 0.91
C ASN A 93 -7.77 5.06 0.51
N ALA A 94 -8.07 4.29 -0.53
CA ALA A 94 -9.44 3.99 -0.97
C ALA A 94 -10.17 3.01 -0.05
N GLY A 95 -9.48 2.43 0.94
CA GLY A 95 -10.05 1.43 1.84
C GLY A 95 -10.27 0.06 1.18
N GLU A 96 -9.61 -0.21 0.05
CA GLU A 96 -9.61 -1.56 -0.55
C GLU A 96 -8.84 -2.55 0.32
N GLY A 97 -7.83 -2.09 1.05
CA GLY A 97 -7.08 -2.83 2.05
C GLY A 97 -7.04 -2.12 3.40
N ASP A 98 -6.73 -2.84 4.45
CA ASP A 98 -6.67 -2.33 5.82
C ASP A 98 -5.24 -2.03 6.27
N VAL A 99 -4.29 -2.82 5.76
CA VAL A 99 -2.85 -2.68 6.00
C VAL A 99 -2.08 -2.93 4.71
N LEU A 100 -0.89 -2.37 4.64
CA LEU A 100 0.05 -2.57 3.53
C LEU A 100 1.30 -3.24 4.06
N TRP A 101 1.46 -4.53 3.76
CA TRP A 101 2.67 -5.31 4.01
C TRP A 101 3.28 -5.72 2.67
N ARG A 102 4.21 -4.93 2.20
CA ARG A 102 4.97 -5.20 0.97
C ARG A 102 6.28 -4.40 0.99
N ASN A 103 7.19 -4.71 0.06
CA ASN A 103 8.45 -4.01 -0.19
C ASN A 103 8.26 -2.50 -0.42
N THR A 104 7.94 -1.75 0.64
CA THR A 104 7.61 -0.31 0.57
C THR A 104 8.57 0.48 1.44
N THR A 105 9.46 1.24 0.80
CA THR A 105 10.45 2.07 1.47
C THR A 105 9.80 3.20 2.23
N ILE A 106 10.18 3.41 3.49
CA ILE A 106 9.83 4.58 4.29
C ILE A 106 10.66 5.76 3.77
N THR A 107 9.98 6.83 3.38
CA THR A 107 10.62 8.10 3.02
C THR A 107 9.84 9.24 3.65
N PHE A 108 10.54 10.37 3.87
CA PHE A 108 9.89 11.58 4.40
C PHE A 108 8.73 12.04 3.51
N SER A 109 8.94 12.06 2.18
CA SER A 109 7.89 12.46 1.24
C SER A 109 6.66 11.55 1.31
N ARG A 110 6.84 10.22 1.46
CA ARG A 110 5.72 9.30 1.62
C ARG A 110 5.02 9.48 2.95
N ASP A 111 5.74 9.69 4.04
CA ASP A 111 5.16 9.89 5.36
C ASP A 111 4.27 11.13 5.41
N VAL A 112 4.69 12.24 4.77
CA VAL A 112 3.93 13.50 4.80
C VAL A 112 2.89 13.64 3.69
N SER A 113 3.09 13.00 2.52
CA SER A 113 2.29 13.28 1.31
C SER A 113 1.20 12.25 1.03
N VAL A 114 1.39 10.97 1.39
CA VAL A 114 0.45 9.91 1.01
C VAL A 114 -0.68 9.70 2.03
N LYS A 115 -0.72 10.48 3.11
CA LYS A 115 -1.75 10.41 4.18
C LYS A 115 -1.86 9.02 4.83
N LEU A 116 -0.75 8.32 4.92
CA LEU A 116 -0.63 7.00 5.53
C LEU A 116 0.38 7.06 6.67
N ARG A 117 0.25 6.14 7.61
CA ARG A 117 1.18 6.03 8.73
C ARG A 117 2.06 4.80 8.56
N PHE A 118 3.37 5.01 8.53
CA PHE A 118 4.33 3.91 8.66
C PHE A 118 4.39 3.45 10.12
N LEU A 119 4.34 2.14 10.33
CA LEU A 119 4.32 1.55 11.67
C LEU A 119 5.72 1.16 12.16
N GLY A 120 6.65 0.90 11.23
CA GLY A 120 8.02 0.53 11.53
C GLY A 120 8.76 0.00 10.32
N VAL A 121 10.05 -0.26 10.52
CA VAL A 121 10.93 -0.92 9.54
C VAL A 121 11.05 -2.39 9.92
N ASN A 122 10.72 -3.28 9.00
CA ASN A 122 10.83 -4.73 9.18
C ASN A 122 11.94 -5.35 8.34
N TYR A 123 12.48 -4.60 7.36
CA TYR A 123 13.55 -5.05 6.48
C TYR A 123 14.41 -3.87 6.03
N TYR A 124 15.73 -4.06 6.03
CA TYR A 124 16.69 -3.08 5.47
C TYR A 124 17.22 -3.64 4.16
N ASP A 125 17.03 -2.90 3.09
CA ASP A 125 17.52 -3.26 1.76
C ASP A 125 18.39 -2.15 1.15
N GLY A 126 18.81 -2.36 -0.09
CA GLY A 126 19.56 -1.39 -0.87
C GLY A 126 19.18 -1.48 -2.35
N GLN A 127 19.66 -0.51 -3.13
CA GLN A 127 19.49 -0.47 -4.56
C GLN A 127 20.81 -0.70 -5.27
N GLY A 128 20.78 -1.50 -6.33
CA GLY A 128 21.96 -1.75 -7.19
C GLY A 128 21.52 -1.98 -8.63
N PHE A 129 22.50 -2.15 -9.51
CA PHE A 129 22.29 -2.52 -10.90
C PHE A 129 22.60 -3.99 -11.10
N MET A 130 21.70 -4.71 -11.75
CA MET A 130 21.91 -6.06 -12.22
C MET A 130 22.13 -6.00 -13.74
N VAL A 131 23.27 -6.52 -14.20
CA VAL A 131 23.65 -6.51 -15.61
C VAL A 131 24.14 -7.89 -16.04
N ASN A 132 24.05 -8.18 -17.34
CA ASN A 132 24.64 -9.40 -17.87
C ASN A 132 26.17 -9.33 -17.75
N LYS A 133 26.79 -10.41 -17.27
CA LYS A 133 28.25 -10.51 -17.11
C LYS A 133 29.01 -10.28 -18.41
N SER A 134 28.44 -10.64 -19.54
CA SER A 134 29.06 -10.47 -20.86
C SER A 134 29.27 -8.99 -21.24
N LEU A 135 28.56 -8.06 -20.62
CA LEU A 135 28.72 -6.62 -20.86
C LEU A 135 30.00 -6.06 -20.25
N GLY A 136 30.68 -6.80 -19.37
CA GLY A 136 31.95 -6.40 -18.77
C GLY A 136 31.89 -5.17 -17.86
N VAL A 137 30.69 -4.68 -17.50
CA VAL A 137 30.44 -3.55 -16.61
C VAL A 137 31.11 -3.77 -15.24
N LYS A 138 31.88 -2.81 -14.77
CA LYS A 138 32.62 -2.84 -13.50
C LYS A 138 32.03 -1.87 -12.48
N SER A 139 31.37 -0.83 -12.94
CA SER A 139 30.83 0.25 -12.13
C SER A 139 29.50 0.71 -12.68
N ALA A 140 28.63 1.23 -11.83
CA ALA A 140 27.41 1.90 -12.26
C ALA A 140 27.66 3.08 -13.21
N LYS A 141 28.85 3.69 -13.17
CA LYS A 141 29.24 4.77 -14.09
C LYS A 141 29.50 4.29 -15.52
N ASP A 142 29.74 3.00 -15.71
CA ASP A 142 29.93 2.42 -17.05
C ASP A 142 28.58 2.27 -17.80
N LEU A 143 27.46 2.62 -17.15
CA LEU A 143 26.12 2.53 -17.70
C LEU A 143 25.62 3.82 -18.35
N ASP A 144 26.50 4.79 -18.64
CA ASP A 144 26.09 5.99 -19.37
C ASP A 144 25.53 5.64 -20.75
N GLY A 145 24.34 6.17 -21.06
CA GLY A 145 23.60 5.86 -22.30
C GLY A 145 22.89 4.52 -22.33
N ALA A 146 22.89 3.77 -21.23
CA ALA A 146 22.24 2.44 -21.19
C ALA A 146 20.72 2.54 -21.15
N SER A 147 20.03 1.50 -21.71
CA SER A 147 18.63 1.25 -21.44
C SER A 147 18.48 0.50 -20.12
N VAL A 148 17.66 1.02 -19.19
CA VAL A 148 17.50 0.51 -17.83
C VAL A 148 16.06 0.17 -17.56
N CYS A 149 15.78 -1.09 -17.22
CA CYS A 149 14.46 -1.51 -16.74
C CYS A 149 14.21 -0.94 -15.35
N ILE A 150 13.05 -0.30 -15.16
CA ILE A 150 12.69 0.33 -13.89
C ILE A 150 11.19 0.22 -13.59
N GLN A 151 10.85 -0.19 -12.38
CA GLN A 151 9.45 -0.27 -11.96
C GLN A 151 8.91 1.10 -11.58
N THR A 152 7.80 1.51 -12.20
CA THR A 152 7.17 2.81 -11.96
C THR A 152 6.59 2.94 -10.54
N GLY A 153 6.58 4.16 -10.01
CA GLY A 153 6.02 4.49 -8.69
C GLY A 153 6.87 3.99 -7.52
N THR A 154 8.16 3.75 -7.75
CA THR A 154 9.11 3.25 -6.74
C THR A 154 10.12 4.32 -6.34
N THR A 155 10.77 4.15 -5.19
CA THR A 155 11.97 4.93 -4.82
C THR A 155 13.14 4.60 -5.73
N THR A 156 13.17 3.38 -6.27
CA THR A 156 14.20 2.92 -7.20
C THR A 156 14.20 3.75 -8.50
N GLU A 157 13.01 4.10 -9.00
CA GLU A 157 12.87 4.99 -10.17
C GLU A 157 13.43 6.39 -9.88
N LEU A 158 13.10 6.98 -8.73
CA LEU A 158 13.59 8.30 -8.34
C LEU A 158 15.10 8.30 -8.12
N ASN A 159 15.62 7.31 -7.40
CA ASN A 159 17.06 7.19 -7.13
C ASN A 159 17.88 6.94 -8.41
N LEU A 160 17.29 6.20 -9.38
CA LEU A 160 17.92 6.02 -10.70
C LEU A 160 18.11 7.37 -11.39
N ALA A 161 17.04 8.17 -11.47
CA ALA A 161 17.11 9.50 -12.09
C ALA A 161 18.12 10.40 -11.39
N ASP A 162 18.12 10.42 -10.06
CA ASP A 162 19.05 11.21 -9.26
C ASP A 162 20.51 10.76 -9.47
N PHE A 163 20.76 9.45 -9.52
CA PHE A 163 22.12 8.92 -9.72
C PHE A 163 22.68 9.33 -11.08
N PHE A 164 21.91 9.14 -12.16
CA PHE A 164 22.36 9.48 -13.51
C PHE A 164 22.56 11.00 -13.66
N SER A 165 21.60 11.79 -13.20
CA SER A 165 21.70 13.25 -13.23
C SER A 165 22.92 13.79 -12.44
N SER A 166 23.13 13.29 -11.22
CA SER A 166 24.24 13.73 -10.35
C SER A 166 25.61 13.35 -10.88
N ASN A 167 25.69 12.36 -11.77
CA ASN A 167 26.94 11.95 -12.41
C ASN A 167 27.08 12.47 -13.85
N ASN A 168 26.19 13.37 -14.31
CA ASN A 168 26.13 13.89 -15.69
C ASN A 168 26.04 12.75 -16.73
N MET A 169 25.27 11.71 -16.41
CA MET A 169 25.03 10.55 -17.24
C MET A 169 23.59 10.59 -17.80
N SER A 170 23.38 9.92 -18.92
CA SER A 170 22.08 9.71 -19.55
C SER A 170 21.66 8.24 -19.48
N TYR A 171 20.38 7.96 -19.55
CA TYR A 171 19.83 6.61 -19.70
C TYR A 171 18.50 6.65 -20.44
N GLU A 172 18.11 5.51 -21.02
CA GLU A 172 16.78 5.28 -21.56
C GLU A 172 15.96 4.43 -20.56
N ALA A 173 14.85 4.97 -20.06
CA ALA A 173 14.00 4.24 -19.12
C ALA A 173 13.11 3.26 -19.85
N VAL A 174 13.22 1.95 -19.57
CA VAL A 174 12.29 0.91 -19.95
C VAL A 174 11.40 0.63 -18.75
N THR A 175 10.21 1.25 -18.74
CA THR A 175 9.31 1.19 -17.58
C THR A 175 8.49 -0.09 -17.56
N ILE A 176 8.39 -0.70 -16.38
CA ILE A 176 7.59 -1.89 -16.09
C ILE A 176 6.64 -1.61 -14.92
N GLU A 177 5.55 -2.36 -14.82
CA GLU A 177 4.59 -2.22 -13.71
C GLU A 177 4.73 -3.34 -12.68
N THR A 178 5.09 -4.54 -13.10
CA THR A 178 5.24 -5.71 -12.23
C THR A 178 6.68 -6.22 -12.21
N ASN A 179 7.04 -7.00 -11.19
CA ASN A 179 8.38 -7.58 -11.10
C ASN A 179 8.64 -8.69 -12.13
N ASP A 180 7.58 -9.31 -12.66
CA ASP A 180 7.69 -10.41 -13.61
C ASP A 180 8.01 -9.94 -15.04
N GLU A 181 7.96 -8.62 -15.27
CA GLU A 181 8.28 -7.99 -16.56
C GLU A 181 9.77 -7.64 -16.71
N ALA A 182 10.58 -7.79 -15.64
CA ALA A 182 11.99 -7.37 -15.58
C ALA A 182 12.97 -8.40 -16.14
#